data_98280b4b1f243ce5348c44e8de403049
#
_entry.id   98280b4b1f243ce5348c44e8de403049
#
_cell.length_a   1.000
_cell.length_b   1.000
_cell.length_c   1.000
_cell.angle_alpha   90.00
_cell.angle_beta   90.00
_cell.angle_gamma   90.00
#
_symmetry.space_group_name_H-M   'P 1'
#
loop_
_entity.id
_entity.type
_entity.pdbx_description
1 polymer ?
#
loop_
_entity_poly.entity_id
_entity_poly.type
_entity_poly.pdbx_seq_one_letter_code
_entity_poly.pdbx_strand_id
1 'polypeptide(L)'
;YVDGGDSDYGKASIGTVSGTSISFAGQSTFYNSGQITWLGASFNSTVDKITLSFRPTTDVLLVIAVTPSASSYSFGSPFTIDSTISNGRTPNVHDVAAQRTVLAYSDGADSNKGTAAVYTAPGDVPNLTTENFVGFMKGAALDGTNGEILSSCSIARNQTSLTAGQTYFVSPTDGALSTSAGTPSVTAGTAISSTEIIVKG
;
A
#
# COMPACT_ATOMS: atom_id res chain seq x y z
N TYR A 1 -10.70 -16.05 3.80
CA TYR A 1 -11.33 -16.95 4.78
C TYR A 1 -10.29 -17.57 5.72
N VAL A 2 -10.76 -18.12 6.80
CA VAL A 2 -9.97 -18.89 7.76
C VAL A 2 -10.15 -20.37 7.44
N ASP A 3 -9.05 -21.11 7.29
CA ASP A 3 -9.11 -22.53 6.94
C ASP A 3 -8.96 -23.42 8.18
N GLY A 4 -10.10 -23.88 8.72
CA GLY A 4 -10.12 -24.77 9.90
C GLY A 4 -9.49 -26.14 9.68
N GLY A 5 -9.28 -26.55 8.44
CA GLY A 5 -8.54 -27.78 8.07
C GLY A 5 -7.02 -27.58 8.04
N ASP A 6 -6.54 -26.33 8.10
CA ASP A 6 -5.13 -25.97 8.06
C ASP A 6 -4.79 -24.96 9.16
N SER A 7 -4.92 -25.40 10.40
CA SER A 7 -4.53 -24.64 11.60
C SER A 7 -5.14 -23.24 11.72
N ASP A 8 -6.33 -23.03 11.13
CA ASP A 8 -7.03 -21.73 11.08
C ASP A 8 -6.19 -20.60 10.43
N TYR A 9 -5.31 -20.93 9.49
CA TYR A 9 -4.52 -19.96 8.75
C TYR A 9 -5.39 -19.11 7.82
N GLY A 10 -4.90 -17.91 7.52
CA GLY A 10 -5.53 -17.01 6.60
C GLY A 10 -5.31 -17.39 5.14
N LYS A 11 -6.38 -17.72 4.42
CA LYS A 11 -6.33 -18.10 3.00
C LYS A 11 -7.20 -17.23 2.11
N ALA A 12 -6.77 -17.10 0.88
CA ALA A 12 -7.51 -16.44 -0.19
C ALA A 12 -7.69 -17.38 -1.38
N SER A 13 -8.78 -17.19 -2.11
CA SER A 13 -9.06 -17.88 -3.37
C SER A 13 -9.66 -16.90 -4.37
N ILE A 14 -9.28 -16.99 -5.65
CA ILE A 14 -9.88 -16.20 -6.72
C ILE A 14 -11.15 -16.90 -7.19
N GLY A 15 -12.25 -16.15 -7.24
CA GLY A 15 -13.49 -16.60 -7.84
C GLY A 15 -13.77 -15.86 -9.14
N THR A 16 -14.04 -16.59 -10.21
CA THR A 16 -14.53 -16.04 -11.47
C THR A 16 -16.04 -16.19 -11.52
N VAL A 17 -16.73 -15.06 -11.66
CA VAL A 17 -18.20 -15.01 -11.78
C VAL A 17 -18.59 -15.14 -13.23
N SER A 18 -19.48 -16.09 -13.54
CA SER A 18 -20.08 -16.27 -14.87
C SER A 18 -21.59 -16.51 -14.70
N GLY A 19 -22.40 -15.52 -15.08
CA GLY A 19 -23.84 -15.54 -14.83
C GLY A 19 -24.15 -15.64 -13.33
N THR A 20 -24.79 -16.73 -12.91
CA THR A 20 -25.13 -17.00 -11.50
C THR A 20 -24.16 -17.96 -10.81
N SER A 21 -23.08 -18.32 -11.46
CA SER A 21 -22.10 -19.30 -10.94
C SER A 21 -20.77 -18.64 -10.62
N ILE A 22 -20.08 -19.19 -9.62
CA ILE A 22 -18.71 -18.79 -9.27
C ILE A 22 -17.84 -20.05 -9.35
N SER A 23 -16.75 -19.97 -10.13
CA SER A 23 -15.69 -20.98 -10.15
C SER A 23 -14.47 -20.45 -9.39
N PHE A 24 -13.91 -21.26 -8.49
CA PHE A 24 -12.75 -20.89 -7.70
C PHE A 24 -11.47 -21.49 -8.29
N ALA A 25 -10.43 -20.67 -8.44
CA ALA A 25 -9.07 -21.11 -8.69
C ALA A 25 -8.37 -21.50 -7.38
N GLY A 26 -7.10 -21.93 -7.48
CA GLY A 26 -6.31 -22.41 -6.34
C GLY A 26 -6.30 -21.45 -5.12
N GLN A 27 -5.96 -22.02 -3.99
CA GLN A 27 -5.85 -21.31 -2.71
C GLN A 27 -4.42 -20.80 -2.51
N SER A 28 -4.28 -19.66 -1.85
CA SER A 28 -3.00 -19.12 -1.40
C SER A 28 -3.11 -18.67 0.06
N THR A 29 -2.08 -18.95 0.85
CA THR A 29 -2.02 -18.56 2.26
C THR A 29 -1.45 -17.14 2.35
N PHE A 30 -2.18 -16.21 2.98
CA PHE A 30 -1.70 -14.85 3.21
C PHE A 30 -1.14 -14.65 4.63
N TYR A 31 -1.48 -15.55 5.56
CA TYR A 31 -0.97 -15.51 6.92
C TYR A 31 -0.89 -16.92 7.51
N ASN A 32 0.29 -17.33 7.96
CA ASN A 32 0.59 -18.67 8.52
C ASN A 32 1.41 -18.60 9.83
N SER A 33 1.55 -17.43 10.44
CA SER A 33 2.29 -17.27 11.70
C SER A 33 1.39 -17.49 12.94
N GLY A 34 0.18 -17.99 12.74
CA GLY A 34 -0.81 -18.30 13.78
C GLY A 34 -2.23 -18.31 13.23
N GLN A 35 -3.15 -18.75 14.08
CA GLN A 35 -4.58 -18.72 13.76
C GLN A 35 -5.07 -17.29 13.61
N ILE A 36 -6.04 -17.07 12.73
CA ILE A 36 -6.76 -15.79 12.63
C ILE A 36 -8.21 -15.98 13.09
N THR A 37 -8.73 -14.99 13.81
CA THR A 37 -10.08 -15.07 14.40
C THR A 37 -11.09 -14.15 13.73
N TRP A 38 -10.66 -13.00 13.24
CA TRP A 38 -11.50 -12.02 12.57
C TRP A 38 -10.86 -11.58 11.28
N LEU A 39 -11.66 -11.40 10.25
CA LEU A 39 -11.21 -10.99 8.92
C LEU A 39 -12.19 -9.96 8.35
N GLY A 40 -11.64 -8.84 7.89
CA GLY A 40 -12.32 -7.84 7.09
C GLY A 40 -11.61 -7.65 5.75
N ALA A 41 -12.34 -7.22 4.74
CA ALA A 41 -11.77 -6.92 3.42
C ALA A 41 -12.42 -5.68 2.83
N SER A 42 -11.62 -4.83 2.20
CA SER A 42 -12.09 -3.72 1.37
C SER A 42 -11.28 -3.63 0.09
N PHE A 43 -11.90 -3.13 -0.97
CA PHE A 43 -11.29 -3.03 -2.29
C PHE A 43 -11.08 -1.57 -2.68
N ASN A 44 -9.85 -1.26 -3.11
CA ASN A 44 -9.50 0.02 -3.72
C ASN A 44 -9.46 -0.16 -5.24
N SER A 45 -10.50 0.32 -5.93
CA SER A 45 -10.64 0.20 -7.37
C SER A 45 -9.73 1.14 -8.17
N THR A 46 -9.13 2.14 -7.53
CA THR A 46 -8.24 3.10 -8.21
C THR A 46 -6.86 2.49 -8.48
N VAL A 47 -6.37 1.66 -7.56
CA VAL A 47 -5.05 1.02 -7.64
C VAL A 47 -5.14 -0.50 -7.71
N ASP A 48 -6.35 -1.04 -7.87
CA ASP A 48 -6.65 -2.47 -7.99
C ASP A 48 -6.06 -3.30 -6.84
N LYS A 49 -6.28 -2.85 -5.60
CA LYS A 49 -5.79 -3.52 -4.39
C LYS A 49 -6.89 -3.85 -3.41
N ILE A 50 -6.69 -4.94 -2.69
CA ILE A 50 -7.55 -5.35 -1.58
C ILE A 50 -6.76 -5.16 -0.28
N THR A 51 -7.37 -4.51 0.71
CA THR A 51 -6.85 -4.47 2.08
C THR A 51 -7.57 -5.53 2.89
N LEU A 52 -6.83 -6.49 3.42
CA LEU A 52 -7.31 -7.45 4.41
C LEU A 52 -6.91 -6.95 5.79
N SER A 53 -7.88 -6.81 6.70
CA SER A 53 -7.65 -6.58 8.13
C SER A 53 -8.00 -7.84 8.90
N PHE A 54 -7.16 -8.27 9.82
CA PHE A 54 -7.40 -9.48 10.58
C PHE A 54 -6.75 -9.43 11.96
N ARG A 55 -7.28 -10.25 12.85
CA ARG A 55 -6.75 -10.44 14.18
C ARG A 55 -6.23 -11.87 14.31
N PRO A 56 -4.90 -12.07 14.54
CA PRO A 56 -4.39 -13.34 15.04
C PRO A 56 -4.99 -13.68 16.41
N THR A 57 -4.68 -14.83 16.95
CA THR A 57 -5.07 -15.21 18.34
C THR A 57 -4.41 -14.34 19.42
N THR A 58 -3.42 -13.55 19.04
CA THR A 58 -2.83 -12.47 19.85
C THR A 58 -3.67 -11.18 19.69
N ASP A 59 -3.65 -10.31 20.68
CA ASP A 59 -4.44 -9.07 20.71
C ASP A 59 -3.85 -7.98 19.80
N VAL A 60 -3.59 -8.32 18.54
CA VAL A 60 -2.96 -7.46 17.54
C VAL A 60 -3.90 -7.28 16.35
N LEU A 61 -4.04 -6.06 15.85
CA LEU A 61 -4.69 -5.79 14.57
C LEU A 61 -3.64 -5.69 13.46
N LEU A 62 -3.70 -6.61 12.53
CA LEU A 62 -2.85 -6.65 11.34
C LEU A 62 -3.63 -6.28 10.09
N VAL A 63 -2.93 -5.68 9.13
CA VAL A 63 -3.41 -5.48 7.76
C VAL A 63 -2.40 -6.01 6.75
N ILE A 64 -2.90 -6.51 5.62
CA ILE A 64 -2.10 -6.91 4.46
C ILE A 64 -2.74 -6.27 3.22
N ALA A 65 -1.91 -5.66 2.37
CA ALA A 65 -2.31 -5.27 1.03
C ALA A 65 -2.16 -6.47 0.09
N VAL A 66 -3.19 -6.72 -0.70
CA VAL A 66 -3.23 -7.78 -1.72
C VAL A 66 -3.34 -7.13 -3.08
N THR A 67 -2.47 -7.50 -4.00
CA THR A 67 -2.54 -7.09 -5.41
C THR A 67 -3.09 -8.27 -6.21
N PRO A 68 -4.34 -8.19 -6.70
CA PRO A 68 -4.92 -9.23 -7.53
C PRO A 68 -4.36 -9.17 -8.96
N SER A 69 -4.37 -10.30 -9.64
CA SER A 69 -4.19 -10.41 -11.08
C SER A 69 -5.25 -11.36 -11.65
N ALA A 70 -5.30 -11.53 -12.96
CA ALA A 70 -6.35 -12.34 -13.61
C ALA A 70 -6.45 -13.79 -13.08
N SER A 71 -5.37 -14.36 -12.56
CA SER A 71 -5.32 -15.77 -12.12
C SER A 71 -4.52 -15.99 -10.83
N SER A 72 -4.01 -14.93 -10.21
CA SER A 72 -3.17 -15.01 -9.01
C SER A 72 -3.28 -13.75 -8.16
N TYR A 73 -2.66 -13.75 -7.00
CA TYR A 73 -2.45 -12.57 -6.20
C TYR A 73 -1.07 -12.59 -5.55
N SER A 74 -0.56 -11.39 -5.26
CA SER A 74 0.59 -11.22 -4.39
C SER A 74 0.14 -10.58 -3.08
N PHE A 75 0.76 -11.02 -1.99
CA PHE A 75 0.51 -10.50 -0.65
C PHE A 75 1.70 -9.64 -0.21
N GLY A 76 1.39 -8.46 0.31
CA GLY A 76 2.37 -7.65 1.02
C GLY A 76 2.74 -8.26 2.37
N SER A 77 3.70 -7.65 3.06
CA SER A 77 4.01 -8.03 4.44
C SER A 77 2.92 -7.54 5.39
N PRO A 78 2.59 -8.29 6.46
CA PRO A 78 1.68 -7.82 7.49
C PRO A 78 2.20 -6.53 8.14
N PHE A 79 1.30 -5.57 8.29
CA PHE A 79 1.57 -4.30 8.97
C PHE A 79 0.70 -4.22 10.23
N THR A 80 1.31 -3.88 11.37
CA THR A 80 0.60 -3.74 12.64
C THR A 80 -0.07 -2.38 12.73
N ILE A 81 -1.38 -2.37 12.87
CA ILE A 81 -2.17 -1.15 13.14
C ILE A 81 -2.18 -0.87 14.63
N ASP A 82 -2.42 -1.90 15.44
CA ASP A 82 -2.48 -1.80 16.90
C ASP A 82 -2.01 -3.13 17.51
N SER A 83 -1.30 -3.06 18.62
CA SER A 83 -0.75 -4.23 19.32
C SER A 83 -1.55 -4.66 20.56
N THR A 84 -2.67 -3.98 20.84
CA THR A 84 -3.44 -4.15 22.10
C THR A 84 -4.94 -4.11 21.87
N ILE A 85 -5.43 -4.61 20.75
CA ILE A 85 -6.86 -4.63 20.48
C ILE A 85 -7.58 -5.61 21.42
N SER A 86 -8.76 -5.23 21.87
CA SER A 86 -9.62 -6.14 22.60
C SER A 86 -10.40 -7.08 21.67
N ASN A 87 -11.07 -8.04 22.28
CA ASN A 87 -11.87 -9.04 21.58
C ASN A 87 -12.97 -8.37 20.72
N GLY A 88 -12.80 -8.31 19.42
CA GLY A 88 -13.77 -7.68 18.54
C GLY A 88 -13.48 -7.87 17.06
N ARG A 89 -14.49 -7.55 16.26
CA ARG A 89 -14.36 -7.51 14.80
C ARG A 89 -13.50 -6.32 14.38
N THR A 90 -12.83 -6.48 13.25
CA THR A 90 -11.96 -5.45 12.65
C THR A 90 -12.51 -5.06 11.27
N PRO A 91 -13.73 -4.45 11.20
CA PRO A 91 -14.27 -4.01 9.93
C PRO A 91 -13.37 -2.95 9.31
N ASN A 92 -13.28 -2.98 7.99
CA ASN A 92 -12.61 -1.95 7.23
C ASN A 92 -13.47 -1.50 6.04
N VAL A 93 -13.25 -0.27 5.59
CA VAL A 93 -13.87 0.30 4.40
C VAL A 93 -12.85 1.17 3.67
N HIS A 94 -12.87 1.11 2.35
CA HIS A 94 -12.05 1.99 1.55
C HIS A 94 -12.79 3.31 1.26
N ASP A 95 -12.15 4.44 1.61
CA ASP A 95 -12.58 5.78 1.22
C ASP A 95 -11.97 6.11 -0.14
N VAL A 96 -12.82 6.13 -1.17
CA VAL A 96 -12.41 6.39 -2.55
C VAL A 96 -11.92 7.83 -2.74
N ALA A 97 -12.47 8.79 -2.01
CA ALA A 97 -12.06 10.19 -2.14
C ALA A 97 -10.70 10.46 -1.51
N ALA A 98 -10.46 9.90 -0.31
CA ALA A 98 -9.19 10.04 0.38
C ALA A 98 -8.13 9.00 -0.05
N GLN A 99 -8.51 7.98 -0.83
CA GLN A 99 -7.67 6.84 -1.21
C GLN A 99 -7.01 6.17 0.01
N ARG A 100 -7.82 5.95 1.05
CA ARG A 100 -7.40 5.38 2.34
C ARG A 100 -8.37 4.28 2.78
N THR A 101 -7.85 3.32 3.50
CA THR A 101 -8.69 2.34 4.19
C THR A 101 -8.87 2.78 5.63
N VAL A 102 -10.12 2.91 6.05
CA VAL A 102 -10.50 3.20 7.45
C VAL A 102 -10.81 1.89 8.13
N LEU A 103 -10.22 1.66 9.29
CA LEU A 103 -10.45 0.51 10.15
C LEU A 103 -11.14 0.97 11.43
N ALA A 104 -12.06 0.17 11.95
CA ALA A 104 -12.67 0.40 13.26
C ALA A 104 -12.44 -0.83 14.14
N TYR A 105 -12.09 -0.61 15.39
CA TYR A 105 -11.80 -1.68 16.34
C TYR A 105 -12.00 -1.21 17.79
N SER A 106 -11.88 -2.11 18.74
CA SER A 106 -11.89 -1.81 20.16
C SER A 106 -10.48 -1.85 20.70
N ASP A 107 -9.99 -0.74 21.21
CA ASP A 107 -8.65 -0.57 21.75
C ASP A 107 -8.58 -1.09 23.20
N GLY A 108 -7.84 -2.16 23.41
CA GLY A 108 -7.65 -2.76 24.73
C GLY A 108 -6.83 -1.90 25.69
N ALA A 109 -5.92 -1.09 25.16
CA ALA A 109 -5.11 -0.17 25.97
C ALA A 109 -5.93 1.03 26.48
N ASP A 110 -7.00 1.42 25.77
CA ASP A 110 -7.91 2.49 26.19
C ASP A 110 -9.26 1.95 26.68
N SER A 111 -9.24 1.03 27.61
CA SER A 111 -10.43 0.53 28.29
C SER A 111 -11.52 -0.01 27.34
N ASN A 112 -11.10 -0.61 26.24
CA ASN A 112 -11.95 -1.18 25.19
C ASN A 112 -12.82 -0.16 24.46
N LYS A 113 -12.40 1.09 24.38
CA LYS A 113 -13.12 2.11 23.62
C LYS A 113 -13.06 1.84 22.12
N GLY A 114 -14.08 2.30 21.44
CA GLY A 114 -14.12 2.29 19.98
C GLY A 114 -13.07 3.25 19.40
N THR A 115 -12.17 2.73 18.60
CA THR A 115 -11.06 3.47 17.95
C THR A 115 -11.12 3.27 16.45
N ALA A 116 -10.65 4.26 15.70
CA ALA A 116 -10.48 4.15 14.26
C ALA A 116 -9.04 4.47 13.86
N ALA A 117 -8.53 3.73 12.89
CA ALA A 117 -7.23 3.97 12.27
C ALA A 117 -7.38 4.13 10.76
N VAL A 118 -6.43 4.84 10.17
CA VAL A 118 -6.34 5.03 8.72
C VAL A 118 -5.11 4.32 8.20
N TYR A 119 -5.30 3.46 7.21
CA TYR A 119 -4.23 2.71 6.56
C TYR A 119 -4.10 3.12 5.10
N THR A 120 -2.86 3.34 4.66
CA THR A 120 -2.51 3.51 3.25
C THR A 120 -1.76 2.26 2.81
N ALA A 121 -2.30 1.53 1.84
CA ALA A 121 -1.61 0.37 1.31
C ALA A 121 -0.28 0.78 0.68
N PRO A 122 0.82 0.04 0.91
CA PRO A 122 2.08 0.31 0.24
C PRO A 122 1.90 0.29 -1.28
N GLY A 123 2.46 1.29 -1.94
CA GLY A 123 2.31 1.49 -3.38
C GLY A 123 1.07 2.27 -3.80
N ASP A 124 0.25 2.72 -2.86
CA ASP A 124 -0.75 3.73 -3.13
C ASP A 124 -0.07 5.11 -3.03
N VAL A 125 0.34 5.64 -4.18
CA VAL A 125 0.59 7.08 -4.35
C VAL A 125 -0.68 7.63 -5.00
N PRO A 126 -1.74 7.87 -4.20
CA PRO A 126 -3.10 8.00 -4.72
C PRO A 126 -3.30 9.23 -5.59
N ASN A 127 -2.34 10.14 -5.62
CA ASN A 127 -2.44 11.42 -6.30
C ASN A 127 -1.35 11.65 -7.34
N LEU A 128 -0.53 10.64 -7.71
CA LEU A 128 0.45 10.85 -8.76
C LEU A 128 -0.27 10.95 -10.11
N THR A 129 -0.28 12.14 -10.68
CA THR A 129 -0.73 12.41 -12.06
C THR A 129 0.43 12.99 -12.85
N THR A 130 0.29 13.04 -14.18
CA THR A 130 1.30 13.68 -15.03
C THR A 130 1.48 15.18 -14.76
N GLU A 131 0.55 15.78 -14.01
CA GLU A 131 0.48 17.23 -13.76
C GLU A 131 0.90 17.60 -12.33
N ASN A 132 0.93 16.66 -11.38
CA ASN A 132 1.18 16.97 -9.97
C ASN A 132 2.60 16.64 -9.48
N PHE A 133 3.48 16.18 -10.35
CA PHE A 133 4.90 16.10 -10.01
C PHE A 133 5.53 17.47 -10.16
N VAL A 134 5.89 18.08 -9.05
CA VAL A 134 6.40 19.47 -8.99
C VAL A 134 7.94 19.47 -8.93
N GLY A 135 8.56 18.36 -8.50
CA GLY A 135 10.01 18.28 -8.37
C GLY A 135 10.48 17.45 -7.16
N PHE A 136 11.73 17.62 -6.80
CA PHE A 136 12.36 16.95 -5.66
C PHE A 136 12.47 17.86 -4.46
N MET A 137 12.30 17.31 -3.28
CA MET A 137 12.67 17.99 -2.05
C MET A 137 14.20 18.19 -2.02
N LYS A 138 14.67 19.39 -1.75
CA LYS A 138 16.11 19.71 -1.63
C LYS A 138 16.76 19.04 -0.41
N GLY A 139 15.96 18.75 0.61
CA GLY A 139 16.36 18.07 1.83
C GLY A 139 15.17 17.63 2.65
N ALA A 140 15.41 16.89 3.73
CA ALA A 140 14.34 16.51 4.65
C ALA A 140 13.73 17.76 5.31
N ALA A 141 12.40 17.83 5.35
CA ALA A 141 11.65 18.84 6.10
C ALA A 141 10.87 18.12 7.22
N LEU A 142 10.79 18.74 8.38
CA LEU A 142 9.96 18.27 9.49
C LEU A 142 8.49 18.59 9.21
N ASP A 143 7.59 17.80 9.77
CA ASP A 143 6.16 18.05 9.69
C ASP A 143 5.81 19.46 10.20
N GLY A 144 4.97 20.17 9.47
CA GLY A 144 4.59 21.55 9.77
C GLY A 144 5.64 22.61 9.43
N THR A 145 6.77 22.26 8.80
CA THR A 145 7.79 23.22 8.35
C THR A 145 7.79 23.39 6.83
N ASN A 146 8.29 24.55 6.36
CA ASN A 146 8.45 24.80 4.94
C ASN A 146 9.60 23.97 4.37
N GLY A 147 9.38 23.27 3.26
CA GLY A 147 10.39 22.56 2.49
C GLY A 147 10.74 23.31 1.19
N GLU A 148 11.99 23.23 0.75
CA GLU A 148 12.42 23.75 -0.54
C GLU A 148 12.30 22.66 -1.61
N ILE A 149 11.65 22.98 -2.74
CA ILE A 149 11.44 22.05 -3.86
C ILE A 149 12.33 22.48 -5.03
N LEU A 150 13.06 21.51 -5.57
CA LEU A 150 13.83 21.64 -6.81
C LEU A 150 12.87 21.31 -7.97
N SER A 151 12.41 22.33 -8.66
CA SER A 151 11.49 22.22 -9.80
C SER A 151 12.24 22.04 -11.12
N SER A 152 11.52 22.08 -12.24
CA SER A 152 12.04 21.92 -13.60
C SER A 152 13.35 22.69 -13.85
N CYS A 153 14.27 22.05 -14.55
CA CYS A 153 15.62 22.55 -14.87
C CYS A 153 16.58 22.68 -13.66
N SER A 154 16.17 22.33 -12.46
CA SER A 154 17.06 22.26 -11.30
C SER A 154 17.87 20.97 -11.30
N ILE A 155 18.99 20.96 -10.58
CA ILE A 155 19.77 19.73 -10.35
C ILE A 155 19.44 19.21 -8.95
N ALA A 156 18.79 18.06 -8.90
CA ALA A 156 18.61 17.33 -7.66
C ALA A 156 19.83 16.47 -7.37
N ARG A 157 20.47 16.74 -6.24
CA ARG A 157 21.69 16.07 -5.75
C ARG A 157 21.38 15.04 -4.68
N ASN A 158 22.42 14.29 -4.29
CA ASN A 158 22.31 13.25 -3.25
C ASN A 158 21.33 12.11 -3.61
N GLN A 159 21.13 11.90 -4.90
CA GLN A 159 20.48 10.69 -5.38
C GLN A 159 21.47 9.51 -5.29
N THR A 160 21.01 8.29 -5.48
CA THR A 160 21.85 7.10 -5.44
C THR A 160 21.56 6.18 -6.61
N SER A 161 22.58 5.45 -7.06
CA SER A 161 22.45 4.38 -8.05
C SER A 161 21.89 4.84 -9.41
N LEU A 162 22.13 6.09 -9.79
CA LEU A 162 21.74 6.59 -11.11
C LEU A 162 22.77 6.19 -12.18
N THR A 163 22.32 6.09 -13.42
CA THR A 163 23.16 5.92 -14.62
C THR A 163 23.12 7.21 -15.42
N ALA A 164 24.25 7.84 -15.63
CA ALA A 164 24.37 9.08 -16.40
C ALA A 164 23.80 8.91 -17.82
N GLY A 165 23.00 9.88 -18.27
CA GLY A 165 22.29 9.86 -19.54
C GLY A 165 20.96 9.09 -19.54
N GLN A 166 20.66 8.34 -18.48
CA GLN A 166 19.40 7.61 -18.34
C GLN A 166 18.26 8.53 -17.91
N THR A 167 17.10 8.38 -18.55
CA THR A 167 15.85 9.01 -18.10
C THR A 167 15.22 8.20 -16.97
N TYR A 168 14.76 8.91 -15.94
CA TYR A 168 14.07 8.34 -14.79
C TYR A 168 12.64 8.84 -14.70
N PHE A 169 11.78 7.97 -14.19
CA PHE A 169 10.36 8.20 -13.95
C PHE A 169 10.07 8.14 -12.46
N VAL A 170 9.00 8.80 -12.04
CA VAL A 170 8.48 8.63 -10.68
C VAL A 170 7.71 7.31 -10.63
N SER A 171 8.12 6.44 -9.74
CA SER A 171 7.41 5.18 -9.51
C SER A 171 6.03 5.47 -8.88
N PRO A 172 4.92 5.00 -9.46
CA PRO A 172 3.60 5.19 -8.88
C PRO A 172 3.39 4.37 -7.61
N THR A 173 4.31 3.46 -7.30
CA THR A 173 4.21 2.53 -6.17
C THR A 173 4.74 3.12 -4.88
N ASP A 174 5.86 3.84 -4.93
CA ASP A 174 6.57 4.34 -3.73
C ASP A 174 7.12 5.76 -3.89
N GLY A 175 6.92 6.37 -5.08
CA GLY A 175 7.46 7.68 -5.40
C GLY A 175 8.97 7.70 -5.66
N ALA A 176 9.65 6.55 -5.64
CA ALA A 176 11.07 6.44 -5.92
C ALA A 176 11.39 6.65 -7.41
N LEU A 177 12.67 6.80 -7.74
CA LEU A 177 13.11 6.85 -9.12
C LEU A 177 13.15 5.45 -9.75
N SER A 178 12.57 5.34 -10.95
CA SER A 178 12.50 4.11 -11.74
C SER A 178 13.02 4.36 -13.15
N THR A 179 13.68 3.39 -13.74
CA THR A 179 14.07 3.41 -15.18
C THR A 179 12.92 2.99 -16.10
N SER A 180 11.85 2.44 -15.53
CA SER A 180 10.63 2.05 -16.25
C SER A 180 9.52 3.05 -15.97
N ALA A 181 8.82 3.47 -17.03
CA ALA A 181 7.63 4.30 -16.90
C ALA A 181 6.51 3.55 -16.16
N GLY A 182 5.85 4.24 -15.24
CA GLY A 182 4.64 3.74 -14.57
C GLY A 182 3.37 4.10 -15.30
N THR A 183 2.24 3.86 -14.65
CA THR A 183 0.94 4.34 -15.08
C THR A 183 0.30 5.13 -13.93
N PRO A 184 0.17 6.47 -14.03
CA PRO A 184 0.59 7.30 -15.17
C PRO A 184 2.11 7.37 -15.35
N SER A 185 2.55 7.66 -16.59
CA SER A 185 3.97 7.87 -16.89
C SER A 185 4.38 9.30 -16.51
N VAL A 186 5.13 9.44 -15.44
CA VAL A 186 5.60 10.73 -14.92
C VAL A 186 7.12 10.77 -14.99
N THR A 187 7.67 11.59 -15.87
CA THR A 187 9.12 11.74 -16.01
C THR A 187 9.67 12.58 -14.87
N ALA A 188 10.61 12.03 -14.11
CA ALA A 188 11.31 12.75 -13.04
C ALA A 188 12.45 13.62 -13.58
N GLY A 189 13.23 13.10 -14.53
CA GLY A 189 14.35 13.80 -15.08
C GLY A 189 15.35 12.90 -15.82
N THR A 190 16.50 13.47 -16.14
CA THR A 190 17.62 12.74 -16.75
C THR A 190 18.85 12.83 -15.85
N ALA A 191 19.44 11.68 -15.52
CA ALA A 191 20.63 11.62 -14.70
C ALA A 191 21.85 12.19 -15.44
N ILE A 192 22.64 13.02 -14.77
CA ILE A 192 23.91 13.57 -15.28
C ILE A 192 25.12 12.93 -14.62
N SER A 193 24.91 12.25 -13.50
CA SER A 193 25.93 11.44 -12.82
C SER A 193 25.25 10.29 -12.05
N SER A 194 26.02 9.53 -11.30
CA SER A 194 25.48 8.49 -10.42
C SER A 194 24.69 9.02 -9.22
N THR A 195 24.77 10.35 -8.96
CA THR A 195 24.16 10.99 -7.78
C THR A 195 23.38 12.27 -8.09
N GLU A 196 23.29 12.65 -9.36
CA GLU A 196 22.65 13.91 -9.76
C GLU A 196 21.70 13.71 -10.95
N ILE A 197 20.55 14.37 -10.89
CA ILE A 197 19.54 14.34 -11.95
C ILE A 197 19.07 15.77 -12.27
N ILE A 198 18.94 16.09 -13.56
CA ILE A 198 18.25 17.31 -14.01
C ILE A 198 16.75 17.01 -13.94
N VAL A 199 16.05 17.80 -13.15
CA VAL A 199 14.59 17.66 -12.95
C VAL A 199 13.87 18.08 -14.23
N LYS A 200 12.93 17.25 -14.68
CA LYS A 200 12.04 17.55 -15.79
C LYS A 200 10.65 17.82 -15.22
N GLY A 201 10.09 18.95 -15.54
CA GLY A 201 8.69 19.29 -15.29
C GLY A 201 7.88 19.20 -16.57
#